data_fa81171673ee4d85160f9062f88f8d73
#
_entry.id   fa81171673ee4d85160f9062f88f8d73
#
_cell.length_a   1.000
_cell.length_b   1.000
_cell.length_c   1.000
_cell.angle_alpha   90.00
_cell.angle_beta   90.00
_cell.angle_gamma   90.00
#
_symmetry.space_group_name_H-M   'P 1'
#
loop_
_entity.id
_entity.type
_entity.pdbx_description
1 polymer ?
#
loop_
_entity_poly.entity_id
_entity_poly.type
_entity_poly.pdbx_seq_one_letter_code
_entity_poly.pdbx_strand_id
1 'polypeptide(L)' 'MFDDPELRPQRGEPLRALSREDLDVYSVEDLQDRVQALEDEIARARAAIDTKRSKKNAADALFNFGS' A
#
# COMPACT_ATOMS: atom_id res chain seq x y z
N MET A 1 13.84 -18.08 -16.48
CA MET A 1 13.41 -18.08 -16.41
C MET A 1 12.46 -17.72 -16.09
N PHE A 2 12.16 -17.67 -15.75
CA PHE A 2 11.28 -17.38 -15.46
C PHE A 2 10.93 -16.27 -14.90
N ASP A 3 11.49 -15.34 -14.78
CA ASP A 3 11.25 -14.00 -14.33
C ASP A 3 10.81 -13.12 -15.44
N ASP A 4 9.81 -13.52 -16.13
CA ASP A 4 9.22 -12.73 -17.18
C ASP A 4 8.56 -11.51 -16.51
N PRO A 5 9.02 -10.28 -16.80
CA PRO A 5 8.43 -9.08 -16.17
C PRO A 5 6.95 -8.92 -16.47
N GLU A 6 6.47 -9.50 -17.55
CA GLU A 6 5.07 -9.41 -17.91
C GLU A 6 4.17 -10.20 -16.97
N LEU A 7 4.73 -11.18 -16.27
CA LEU A 7 3.97 -11.99 -15.34
C LEU A 7 3.95 -11.40 -13.94
N ARG A 8 4.71 -10.34 -13.70
CA ARG A 8 4.76 -9.71 -12.39
C ARG A 8 3.82 -8.54 -12.32
N PRO A 9 3.04 -8.41 -11.23
CA PRO A 9 2.23 -7.22 -11.06
C PRO A 9 3.14 -6.01 -10.95
N GLN A 10 2.78 -4.95 -11.64
CA GLN A 10 3.49 -3.69 -11.51
C GLN A 10 3.05 -3.00 -10.23
N ARG A 11 3.88 -2.07 -9.75
CA ARG A 11 3.52 -1.31 -8.57
C ARG A 11 2.22 -0.60 -8.79
N GLY A 12 1.34 -0.71 -7.80
CA GLY A 12 0.04 -0.06 -7.86
C GLY A 12 -0.97 -0.79 -8.71
N GLU A 13 -0.58 -1.88 -9.38
CA GLU A 13 -1.52 -2.60 -10.22
C GLU A 13 -2.65 -3.26 -9.41
N PRO A 14 -2.35 -3.91 -8.27
CA PRO A 14 -3.45 -4.47 -7.47
C PRO A 14 -4.45 -3.40 -7.02
N LEU A 15 -3.97 -2.21 -6.68
CA LEU A 15 -4.85 -1.14 -6.28
C LEU A 15 -5.72 -0.66 -7.44
N ARG A 16 -5.13 -0.55 -8.62
CA ARG A 16 -5.88 -0.15 -9.82
C ARG A 16 -6.92 -1.21 -10.18
N ALA A 17 -6.55 -2.48 -10.08
CA ALA A 17 -7.49 -3.57 -10.35
C ALA A 17 -8.66 -3.51 -9.37
N LEU A 18 -8.36 -3.28 -8.11
CA LEU A 18 -9.38 -3.16 -7.08
C LEU A 18 -10.36 -2.03 -7.39
N SER A 19 -9.85 -0.90 -7.82
CA SER A 19 -10.71 0.26 -8.07
C SER A 19 -11.52 0.13 -9.35
N ARG A 20 -11.26 -0.90 -10.15
CA ARG A 20 -12.04 -1.15 -11.36
C ARG A 20 -13.07 -2.25 -11.20
N GLU A 21 -13.15 -2.86 -10.03
CA GLU A 21 -14.12 -3.93 -9.80
C GLU A 21 -15.54 -3.39 -9.87
N ASP A 22 -16.43 -4.23 -10.37
CA ASP A 22 -17.86 -3.90 -10.42
C ASP A 22 -18.48 -4.18 -9.06
N LEU A 23 -18.81 -3.13 -8.34
CA LEU A 23 -19.34 -3.26 -6.99
C LEU A 23 -20.79 -3.71 -6.96
N ASP A 24 -21.47 -3.64 -8.11
CA ASP A 24 -22.88 -4.02 -8.16
C ASP A 24 -23.10 -5.51 -7.94
N VAL A 25 -22.04 -6.32 -8.13
CA VAL A 25 -22.18 -7.77 -7.95
C VAL A 25 -22.04 -8.20 -6.49
N TYR A 26 -21.70 -7.28 -5.59
CA TYR A 26 -21.46 -7.59 -4.20
C TYR A 26 -22.68 -7.29 -3.34
N SER A 27 -22.88 -8.10 -2.31
CA SER A 27 -23.92 -7.82 -1.31
C SER A 27 -23.51 -6.65 -0.42
N VAL A 28 -24.47 -6.15 0.36
CA VAL A 28 -24.17 -5.11 1.34
C VAL A 28 -23.11 -5.61 2.33
N GLU A 29 -23.25 -6.85 2.79
CA GLU A 29 -22.27 -7.39 3.74
C GLU A 29 -20.88 -7.49 3.12
N ASP A 30 -20.81 -7.93 1.87
CA ASP A 30 -19.53 -7.99 1.16
C ASP A 30 -18.90 -6.61 1.04
N LEU A 31 -19.71 -5.60 0.75
CA LEU A 31 -19.20 -4.25 0.63
C LEU A 31 -18.74 -3.69 1.98
N GLN A 32 -19.43 -4.05 3.06
CA GLN A 32 -19.00 -3.64 4.39
C GLN A 32 -17.67 -4.28 4.75
N ASP A 33 -17.49 -5.56 4.41
CA ASP A 33 -16.22 -6.24 4.61
C ASP A 33 -15.13 -5.61 3.78
N ARG A 34 -15.47 -5.22 2.56
CA ARG A 34 -14.53 -4.53 1.68
C ARG A 34 -14.07 -3.21 2.27
N VAL A 35 -15.01 -2.45 2.83
CA VAL A 35 -14.67 -1.17 3.47
C VAL A 35 -13.70 -1.40 4.61
N GLN A 36 -13.96 -2.42 5.44
CA GLN A 36 -13.07 -2.72 6.56
C GLN A 36 -11.68 -3.10 6.07
N ALA A 37 -11.61 -3.93 5.04
CA ALA A 37 -10.32 -4.33 4.48
C ALA A 37 -9.56 -3.13 3.93
N LEU A 38 -10.27 -2.20 3.30
CA LEU A 38 -9.64 -1.00 2.76
C LEU A 38 -9.15 -0.07 3.87
N GLU A 39 -9.90 0.02 4.95
CA GLU A 39 -9.48 0.80 6.11
C GLU A 39 -8.22 0.21 6.73
N ASP A 40 -8.17 -1.12 6.81
CA ASP A 40 -6.97 -1.80 7.31
C ASP A 40 -5.78 -1.54 6.39
N GLU A 41 -6.03 -1.52 5.09
CA GLU A 41 -4.96 -1.24 4.13
C GLU A 41 -4.47 0.20 4.24
N ILE A 42 -5.37 1.14 4.48
CA ILE A 42 -4.98 2.53 4.70
C ILE A 42 -4.05 2.61 5.92
N ALA A 43 -4.42 1.94 7.00
CA ALA A 43 -3.60 1.94 8.21
C ALA A 43 -2.23 1.35 7.94
N ARG A 44 -2.19 0.26 7.17
CA ARG A 44 -0.93 -0.40 6.83
C ARG A 44 -0.04 0.52 6.00
N ALA A 45 -0.62 1.21 5.04
CA ALA A 45 0.14 2.12 4.18
C ALA A 45 0.66 3.30 4.98
N ARG A 46 -0.17 3.84 5.89
CA ARG A 46 0.26 4.95 6.74
C ARG A 46 1.41 4.55 7.65
N ALA A 47 1.34 3.33 8.20
CA ALA A 47 2.43 2.83 9.03
C ALA A 47 3.72 2.72 8.24
N ALA A 48 3.63 2.28 6.98
CA ALA A 48 4.82 2.20 6.12
C ALA A 48 5.40 3.58 5.87
N ILE A 49 4.55 4.57 5.65
CA ILE A 49 5.01 5.95 5.46
C ILE A 49 5.74 6.42 6.71
N ASP A 50 5.16 6.20 7.87
CA ASP A 50 5.76 6.63 9.12
C ASP A 50 7.11 5.98 9.36
N THR A 51 7.21 4.69 9.06
CA THR A 51 8.47 3.97 9.21
C THR A 51 9.55 4.56 8.30
N LYS A 52 9.18 4.85 7.06
CA LYS A 52 10.16 5.41 6.11
C LYS A 52 10.56 6.81 6.50
N ARG A 53 9.64 7.60 7.00
CA ARG A 53 9.95 8.95 7.47
C ARG A 53 10.88 8.92 8.68
N SER A 54 10.62 8.00 9.60
CA SER A 54 11.47 7.86 10.78
C SER A 54 12.89 7.46 10.40
N LYS A 55 13.02 6.52 9.46
CA LYS A 55 14.33 6.10 9.00
C LYS A 55 15.07 7.24 8.32
N LYS A 56 14.36 8.01 7.51
CA LYS A 56 14.97 9.15 6.85
C LYS A 56 15.42 10.19 7.86
N ASN A 57 14.57 10.48 8.83
CA ASN A 57 14.91 11.46 9.86
C ASN A 57 16.12 11.01 10.66
N ALA A 58 16.21 9.74 10.98
CA ALA A 58 17.36 9.21 11.70
C ALA A 58 18.63 9.35 10.88
N ALA A 59 18.55 9.07 9.57
CA ALA A 59 19.71 9.21 8.69
C ALA A 59 20.13 10.67 8.58
N ASP A 60 19.16 11.58 8.46
CA ASP A 60 19.44 13.00 8.38
C ASP A 60 20.10 13.49 9.66
N ALA A 61 19.64 13.01 10.80
CA ALA A 61 20.22 13.38 12.08
C ALA A 61 21.68 12.92 12.17
N LEU A 62 21.97 11.73 11.65
CA LEU A 62 23.33 11.24 11.63
C LEU A 62 24.23 12.06 10.72
N PHE A 63 23.70 12.47 9.59
CA PHE A 63 24.46 13.31 8.67
C PHE A 63 24.75 14.68 9.26
N ASN A 64 23.81 15.22 9.99
CA ASN A 64 23.97 16.54 10.57
C ASN A 64 24.73 16.51 11.89
N PHE A 65 24.99 15.33 12.38
CA PHE A 65 25.63 15.18 13.66
C PHE A 65 27.07 15.66 13.58
N GLY A 66 27.42 16.59 14.42
CA GLY A 66 28.78 17.11 14.47
C GLY A 66 29.09 18.20 13.48
N SER A 67 28.11 18.62 12.70
CA SER A 67 28.37 19.74 11.75
C SER A 67 28.06 21.08 12.34
#